data_8c2800f285787f2b24d0362ff5e3ca20
#
_entry.id   8c2800f285787f2b24d0362ff5e3ca20
#
_cell.length_a   1.000
_cell.length_b   1.000
_cell.length_c   1.000
_cell.angle_alpha   90.00
_cell.angle_beta   90.00
_cell.angle_gamma   90.00
#
_symmetry.space_group_name_H-M   'P 1'
#
loop_
_entity.id
_entity.type
_entity.pdbx_description
1 polymer ?
#
loop_
_entity_poly.entity_id
_entity_poly.type
_entity_poly.pdbx_seq_one_letter_code
_entity_poly.pdbx_strand_id
1 'polypeptide(L)'
;MSITENPQDVFARVENGQIVEYPVYRLHILNRAHPVEWYTPVVEINKPEVPAFHYLTPTLTLKDGVVNITYTVTPFNLSQLLAKVNGSVMDMPGKPTVFINQIDPSLAERIVSLATNYAEGKLEAFIATRGYDSLNNLLSRYTASTVPKFSAEANHVQSLLDALWVRLLAYYGEINAGVKPIPGSLAEIDVVIGEFSWGDLA
;
A
#
# COMPACT_ATOMS: atom_id res chain seq x y z
N MET A 1 24.62 -16.48 -25.19
CA MET A 1 24.40 -16.22 -23.76
C MET A 1 23.65 -17.42 -23.17
N SER A 2 24.22 -18.09 -22.19
CA SER A 2 23.59 -19.32 -21.63
C SER A 2 22.53 -18.92 -20.61
N ILE A 3 21.27 -19.24 -20.87
CA ILE A 3 20.13 -18.94 -19.99
C ILE A 3 20.03 -20.05 -18.89
N THR A 4 21.10 -20.35 -18.18
CA THR A 4 21.11 -21.58 -17.35
C THR A 4 20.85 -21.41 -15.85
N GLU A 5 20.64 -20.21 -15.29
CA GLU A 5 20.86 -20.13 -13.84
C GLU A 5 19.71 -19.75 -12.90
N ASN A 6 18.56 -19.21 -13.33
CA ASN A 6 17.46 -18.98 -12.39
C ASN A 6 16.07 -18.99 -13.06
N PRO A 7 15.12 -19.83 -12.66
CA PRO A 7 13.78 -19.84 -13.24
C PRO A 7 12.96 -18.58 -12.97
N GLN A 8 13.42 -17.71 -12.08
CA GLN A 8 12.78 -16.41 -11.73
C GLN A 8 13.35 -15.22 -12.47
N ASP A 9 14.32 -15.42 -13.39
CA ASP A 9 14.88 -14.33 -14.18
C ASP A 9 13.79 -13.69 -15.04
N VAL A 10 13.70 -12.39 -14.94
CA VAL A 10 12.76 -11.57 -15.68
C VAL A 10 13.47 -10.94 -16.87
N PHE A 11 12.86 -11.04 -18.02
CA PHE A 11 13.36 -10.52 -19.28
C PHE A 11 12.38 -9.53 -19.87
N ALA A 12 12.88 -8.71 -20.78
CA ALA A 12 12.07 -7.91 -21.69
C ALA A 12 12.32 -8.35 -23.11
N ARG A 13 11.29 -8.41 -23.96
CA ARG A 13 11.45 -8.63 -25.38
C ARG A 13 11.71 -7.29 -26.05
N VAL A 14 12.81 -7.23 -26.80
CA VAL A 14 13.28 -6.05 -27.51
C VAL A 14 13.29 -6.33 -29.01
N GLU A 15 12.59 -5.52 -29.80
CA GLU A 15 12.56 -5.58 -31.25
C GLU A 15 12.88 -4.21 -31.82
N ASN A 16 13.79 -4.16 -32.77
CA ASN A 16 14.21 -2.91 -33.44
C ASN A 16 14.62 -1.80 -32.45
N GLY A 17 15.25 -2.17 -31.33
CA GLY A 17 15.66 -1.23 -30.30
C GLY A 17 14.54 -0.71 -29.40
N GLN A 18 13.36 -1.29 -29.48
CA GLN A 18 12.21 -0.94 -28.63
C GLN A 18 11.81 -2.11 -27.74
N ILE A 19 11.41 -1.80 -26.51
CA ILE A 19 10.84 -2.78 -25.58
C ILE A 19 9.38 -3.00 -25.96
N VAL A 20 9.06 -4.21 -26.45
CA VAL A 20 7.72 -4.55 -26.93
C VAL A 20 6.93 -5.40 -25.96
N GLU A 21 7.60 -6.07 -25.01
CA GLU A 21 6.94 -6.89 -24.00
C GLU A 21 7.75 -6.94 -22.69
N TYR A 22 7.06 -6.79 -21.56
CA TYR A 22 7.59 -6.94 -20.21
C TYR A 22 6.44 -7.14 -19.21
N PRO A 23 6.56 -7.97 -18.17
CA PRO A 23 7.65 -8.92 -17.92
C PRO A 23 7.53 -10.20 -18.76
N VAL A 24 8.66 -10.76 -19.13
CA VAL A 24 8.73 -12.09 -19.76
C VAL A 24 9.54 -13.00 -18.84
N TYR A 25 8.93 -14.09 -18.41
CA TYR A 25 9.60 -15.06 -17.56
C TYR A 25 10.31 -16.13 -18.41
N ARG A 26 11.42 -16.63 -17.93
CA ARG A 26 12.26 -17.61 -18.63
C ARG A 26 11.51 -18.83 -19.17
N LEU A 27 10.59 -19.39 -18.39
CA LEU A 27 9.77 -20.51 -18.83
C LEU A 27 8.91 -20.17 -20.06
N HIS A 28 8.51 -18.93 -20.19
CA HIS A 28 7.75 -18.48 -21.35
C HIS A 28 8.62 -18.31 -22.59
N ILE A 29 9.90 -17.97 -22.45
CA ILE A 29 10.83 -17.81 -23.59
C ILE A 29 11.05 -19.15 -24.26
N LEU A 30 11.24 -20.22 -23.50
CA LEU A 30 11.50 -21.56 -24.02
C LEU A 30 10.35 -22.15 -24.85
N ASN A 31 9.14 -21.66 -24.64
CA ASN A 31 7.92 -22.14 -25.30
C ASN A 31 7.43 -21.22 -26.43
N ARG A 32 8.18 -20.17 -26.77
CA ARG A 32 7.77 -19.20 -27.78
C ARG A 32 8.53 -19.37 -29.10
N ALA A 33 7.86 -19.03 -30.20
CA ALA A 33 8.41 -19.09 -31.55
C ALA A 33 9.36 -17.93 -31.89
N HIS A 34 9.67 -17.06 -30.94
CA HIS A 34 10.54 -15.90 -31.18
C HIS A 34 12.01 -16.25 -30.94
N PRO A 35 12.95 -15.62 -31.69
CA PRO A 35 14.36 -15.77 -31.46
C PRO A 35 14.77 -15.41 -30.02
N VAL A 36 15.64 -16.21 -29.41
CA VAL A 36 16.07 -16.01 -28.00
C VAL A 36 16.84 -14.71 -27.83
N GLU A 37 17.54 -14.25 -28.85
CA GLU A 37 18.29 -12.99 -28.88
C GLU A 37 17.42 -11.73 -28.71
N TRP A 38 16.12 -11.84 -28.90
CA TRP A 38 15.18 -10.73 -28.66
C TRP A 38 14.90 -10.51 -27.19
N TYR A 39 15.28 -11.44 -26.33
CA TYR A 39 15.03 -11.36 -24.89
C TYR A 39 16.24 -10.87 -24.14
N THR A 40 16.10 -9.72 -23.55
CA THR A 40 17.16 -9.03 -22.81
C THR A 40 16.88 -9.14 -21.31
N PRO A 41 17.89 -9.51 -20.50
CA PRO A 41 17.75 -9.49 -19.06
C PRO A 41 17.36 -8.10 -18.55
N VAL A 42 16.53 -8.09 -17.54
CA VAL A 42 16.10 -6.85 -16.91
C VAL A 42 16.85 -6.66 -15.60
N VAL A 43 17.46 -5.50 -15.43
CA VAL A 43 18.17 -5.10 -14.23
C VAL A 43 17.31 -4.10 -13.45
N GLU A 44 16.98 -4.45 -12.22
CA GLU A 44 16.28 -3.56 -11.32
C GLU A 44 17.28 -2.61 -10.65
N ILE A 45 17.11 -1.32 -10.87
CA ILE A 45 17.99 -0.30 -10.31
C ILE A 45 17.30 0.39 -9.14
N ASN A 46 17.87 0.26 -7.96
CA ASN A 46 17.49 1.01 -6.76
C ASN A 46 15.97 1.06 -6.54
N LYS A 47 15.35 -0.09 -6.29
CA LYS A 47 13.95 -0.12 -5.90
C LYS A 47 13.76 0.61 -4.56
N PRO A 48 13.06 1.75 -4.55
CA PRO A 48 12.86 2.50 -3.31
C PRO A 48 11.87 1.78 -2.41
N GLU A 49 11.97 2.03 -1.10
CA GLU A 49 10.88 1.72 -0.19
C GLU A 49 9.64 2.48 -0.60
N VAL A 50 8.48 1.82 -0.50
CA VAL A 50 7.20 2.42 -0.83
C VAL A 50 6.60 2.99 0.44
N PRO A 51 6.52 4.32 0.59
CA PRO A 51 5.81 4.91 1.72
C PRO A 51 4.34 4.47 1.74
N ALA A 52 3.70 4.53 2.91
CA ALA A 52 2.27 4.29 2.99
C ALA A 52 1.52 5.22 2.02
N PHE A 53 0.45 4.69 1.41
CA PHE A 53 -0.38 5.40 0.42
C PHE A 53 0.33 5.82 -0.88
N HIS A 54 1.45 5.17 -1.20
CA HIS A 54 2.14 5.34 -2.47
C HIS A 54 2.23 4.01 -3.21
N TYR A 55 2.46 4.09 -4.50
CA TYR A 55 2.77 2.95 -5.34
C TYR A 55 4.00 3.23 -6.21
N LEU A 56 4.63 2.16 -6.69
CA LEU A 56 5.75 2.26 -7.61
C LEU A 56 5.26 2.19 -9.05
N THR A 57 5.64 3.18 -9.82
CA THR A 57 5.48 3.13 -11.28
C THR A 57 6.83 2.77 -11.89
N PRO A 58 6.96 1.56 -12.48
CA PRO A 58 8.19 1.17 -13.15
C PRO A 58 8.31 1.91 -14.49
N THR A 59 9.52 2.38 -14.77
CA THR A 59 9.91 2.92 -16.08
C THR A 59 11.00 2.04 -16.63
N LEU A 60 10.81 1.52 -17.85
CA LEU A 60 11.74 0.68 -18.55
C LEU A 60 12.54 1.52 -19.53
N THR A 61 13.86 1.39 -19.49
CA THR A 61 14.77 2.04 -20.43
C THR A 61 15.75 1.01 -21.00
N LEU A 62 15.91 0.99 -22.33
CA LEU A 62 16.93 0.21 -22.99
C LEU A 62 18.18 1.06 -23.15
N LYS A 63 19.28 0.63 -22.54
CA LYS A 63 20.57 1.29 -22.63
C LYS A 63 21.67 0.23 -22.74
N ASP A 64 22.55 0.40 -23.71
CA ASP A 64 23.72 -0.47 -23.97
C ASP A 64 23.34 -1.96 -24.05
N GLY A 65 22.20 -2.28 -24.64
CA GLY A 65 21.68 -3.65 -24.77
C GLY A 65 21.13 -4.26 -23.50
N VAL A 66 20.97 -3.47 -22.44
CA VAL A 66 20.37 -3.89 -21.16
C VAL A 66 19.10 -3.09 -20.90
N VAL A 67 18.04 -3.79 -20.47
CA VAL A 67 16.81 -3.14 -20.02
C VAL A 67 16.91 -2.84 -18.54
N ASN A 68 16.86 -1.55 -18.21
CA ASN A 68 16.89 -1.08 -16.82
C ASN A 68 15.50 -0.71 -16.36
N ILE A 69 15.14 -1.11 -15.14
CA ILE A 69 13.94 -0.64 -14.46
C ILE A 69 14.32 0.42 -13.44
N THR A 70 13.72 1.57 -13.57
CA THR A 70 13.71 2.61 -12.54
C THR A 70 12.30 2.76 -12.00
N TYR A 71 12.15 3.28 -10.79
CA TYR A 71 10.85 3.42 -10.15
C TYR A 71 10.58 4.87 -9.77
N THR A 72 9.37 5.31 -10.07
CA THR A 72 8.82 6.57 -9.53
C THR A 72 7.85 6.22 -8.42
N VAL A 73 8.06 6.80 -7.23
CA VAL A 73 7.13 6.72 -6.11
C VAL A 73 6.01 7.72 -6.35
N THR A 74 4.79 7.23 -6.46
CA THR A 74 3.62 8.06 -6.78
C THR A 74 2.57 7.91 -5.68
N PRO A 75 2.03 9.01 -5.13
CA PRO A 75 0.92 8.94 -4.19
C PRO A 75 -0.34 8.41 -4.89
N PHE A 76 -1.17 7.69 -4.14
CA PHE A 76 -2.49 7.31 -4.61
C PHE A 76 -3.36 8.56 -4.80
N ASN A 77 -4.04 8.62 -5.92
CA ASN A 77 -5.01 9.66 -6.23
C ASN A 77 -6.41 9.05 -6.32
N LEU A 78 -7.36 9.61 -5.57
CA LEU A 78 -8.75 9.16 -5.54
C LEU A 78 -9.37 9.15 -6.94
N SER A 79 -9.07 10.15 -7.77
CA SER A 79 -9.55 10.20 -9.16
C SER A 79 -9.09 9.00 -9.97
N GLN A 80 -7.86 8.54 -9.75
CA GLN A 80 -7.32 7.34 -10.40
C GLN A 80 -7.98 6.07 -9.85
N LEU A 81 -8.32 6.05 -8.57
CA LEU A 81 -9.08 4.98 -7.94
C LEU A 81 -10.51 4.91 -8.51
N LEU A 82 -11.22 6.01 -8.57
CA LEU A 82 -12.59 6.09 -9.08
C LEU A 82 -12.70 5.87 -10.59
N ALA A 83 -11.75 6.41 -11.37
CA ALA A 83 -11.73 6.22 -12.83
C ALA A 83 -11.64 4.75 -13.22
N LYS A 84 -10.96 3.95 -12.42
CA LYS A 84 -10.82 2.52 -12.63
C LYS A 84 -12.07 1.72 -12.25
N VAL A 85 -12.76 2.08 -11.17
CA VAL A 85 -14.04 1.46 -10.76
C VAL A 85 -15.08 1.62 -11.89
N ASN A 86 -15.01 2.71 -12.66
CA ASN A 86 -15.93 2.99 -13.77
C ASN A 86 -15.47 2.41 -15.12
N GLY A 87 -14.45 1.54 -15.14
CA GLY A 87 -14.01 0.86 -16.37
C GLY A 87 -13.24 1.75 -17.35
N SER A 88 -12.75 2.91 -16.91
CA SER A 88 -11.92 3.79 -17.73
C SER A 88 -10.54 3.20 -17.95
N VAL A 89 -10.10 3.14 -19.19
CA VAL A 89 -8.75 2.71 -19.59
C VAL A 89 -7.77 3.83 -19.23
N MET A 90 -6.78 3.55 -18.36
CA MET A 90 -5.64 4.45 -18.19
C MET A 90 -4.57 4.08 -19.22
N ASP A 91 -4.38 4.96 -20.22
CA ASP A 91 -3.19 4.92 -21.06
C ASP A 91 -1.97 5.31 -20.24
N MET A 92 -1.09 4.35 -19.99
CA MET A 92 0.23 4.65 -19.45
C MET A 92 1.18 4.95 -20.61
N PRO A 93 1.81 6.12 -20.65
CA PRO A 93 2.77 6.44 -21.70
C PRO A 93 3.88 5.36 -21.78
N GLY A 94 4.05 4.76 -22.95
CA GLY A 94 5.12 3.79 -23.23
C GLY A 94 4.84 2.34 -22.85
N LYS A 95 3.61 1.98 -22.46
CA LYS A 95 3.19 0.58 -22.31
C LYS A 95 2.11 0.22 -23.32
N PRO A 96 2.17 -1.01 -23.90
CA PRO A 96 0.98 -1.55 -24.55
C PRO A 96 -0.16 -1.51 -23.54
N THR A 97 -1.34 -1.12 -24.00
CA THR A 97 -2.57 -1.00 -23.20
C THR A 97 -2.72 -2.23 -22.32
N VAL A 98 -2.27 -2.15 -21.09
CA VAL A 98 -2.58 -3.16 -20.10
C VAL A 98 -4.00 -2.84 -19.68
N PHE A 99 -4.94 -3.67 -20.13
CA PHE A 99 -6.27 -3.68 -19.58
C PHE A 99 -6.17 -4.01 -18.09
N ILE A 100 -6.02 -2.98 -17.29
CA ILE A 100 -6.23 -3.09 -15.85
C ILE A 100 -7.76 -3.08 -15.69
N ASN A 101 -8.36 -4.20 -16.04
CA ASN A 101 -9.71 -4.48 -15.64
C ASN A 101 -9.71 -4.51 -14.11
N GLN A 102 -10.31 -3.51 -13.52
CA GLN A 102 -10.54 -3.32 -12.11
C GLN A 102 -9.30 -2.79 -11.35
N ILE A 103 -9.48 -1.68 -10.66
CA ILE A 103 -8.81 -1.56 -9.38
C ILE A 103 -9.25 -2.79 -8.63
N ASP A 104 -8.26 -3.53 -8.29
CA ASP A 104 -8.38 -4.54 -7.29
C ASP A 104 -9.12 -3.87 -6.11
N PRO A 105 -10.38 -4.26 -5.81
CA PRO A 105 -11.05 -3.76 -4.62
C PRO A 105 -10.17 -3.88 -3.39
N SER A 106 -9.24 -4.87 -3.41
CA SER A 106 -8.18 -5.04 -2.42
C SER A 106 -7.30 -3.80 -2.24
N LEU A 107 -7.18 -2.90 -3.21
CA LEU A 107 -6.33 -1.71 -3.02
C LEU A 107 -7.00 -0.67 -2.12
N ALA A 108 -8.29 -0.40 -2.32
CA ALA A 108 -9.05 0.47 -1.41
C ALA A 108 -9.12 -0.15 -0.01
N GLU A 109 -9.40 -1.45 0.07
CA GLU A 109 -9.39 -2.21 1.33
C GLU A 109 -8.00 -2.20 1.98
N ARG A 110 -6.92 -2.31 1.22
CA ARG A 110 -5.55 -2.22 1.76
C ARG A 110 -5.22 -0.84 2.30
N ILE A 111 -5.67 0.24 1.66
CA ILE A 111 -5.48 1.60 2.17
C ILE A 111 -6.23 1.77 3.49
N VAL A 112 -7.48 1.34 3.54
CA VAL A 112 -8.28 1.34 4.77
C VAL A 112 -7.60 0.51 5.86
N SER A 113 -7.21 -0.73 5.55
CA SER A 113 -6.49 -1.60 6.50
C SER A 113 -5.19 -0.98 7.01
N LEU A 114 -4.39 -0.36 6.15
CA LEU A 114 -3.14 0.28 6.56
C LEU A 114 -3.40 1.46 7.52
N ALA A 115 -4.39 2.31 7.20
CA ALA A 115 -4.74 3.43 8.05
C ALA A 115 -5.32 2.97 9.39
N THR A 116 -6.15 1.93 9.38
CA THR A 116 -6.71 1.30 10.57
C THR A 116 -5.63 0.71 11.46
N ASN A 117 -4.78 -0.15 10.89
CA ASN A 117 -3.68 -0.78 11.64
C ASN A 117 -2.71 0.26 12.21
N TYR A 118 -2.46 1.34 11.47
CA TYR A 118 -1.62 2.43 11.95
C TYR A 118 -2.26 3.16 13.14
N ALA A 119 -3.56 3.45 13.05
CA ALA A 119 -4.31 4.13 14.12
C ALA A 119 -4.43 3.27 15.39
N GLU A 120 -4.72 1.99 15.24
CA GLU A 120 -4.73 1.02 16.35
C GLU A 120 -3.34 0.87 16.97
N GLY A 121 -2.28 0.78 16.16
CA GLY A 121 -0.90 0.72 16.64
C GLY A 121 -0.50 1.95 17.47
N LYS A 122 -1.00 3.14 17.12
CA LYS A 122 -0.81 4.34 17.94
C LYS A 122 -1.54 4.26 19.28
N LEU A 123 -2.76 3.74 19.28
CA LEU A 123 -3.50 3.54 20.52
C LEU A 123 -2.83 2.46 21.39
N GLU A 124 -2.29 1.39 20.79
CA GLU A 124 -1.50 0.39 21.52
C GLU A 124 -0.22 0.98 22.12
N ALA A 125 0.50 1.80 21.37
CA ALA A 125 1.67 2.52 21.89
C ALA A 125 1.30 3.45 23.06
N PHE A 126 0.13 4.08 22.99
CA PHE A 126 -0.38 4.92 24.07
C PHE A 126 -0.69 4.12 25.33
N ILE A 127 -1.39 2.99 25.24
CA ILE A 127 -1.71 2.15 26.42
C ILE A 127 -0.47 1.49 27.01
N ALA A 128 0.54 1.21 26.20
CA ALA A 128 1.82 0.69 26.66
C ALA A 128 2.53 1.64 27.64
N THR A 129 2.25 2.95 27.61
CA THR A 129 2.78 3.93 28.56
C THR A 129 2.35 3.66 30.00
N ARG A 130 1.27 2.89 30.21
CA ARG A 130 0.80 2.42 31.52
C ARG A 130 1.06 0.92 31.76
N GLY A 131 1.84 0.28 30.89
CA GLY A 131 2.25 -1.12 31.06
C GLY A 131 1.24 -2.14 30.54
N TYR A 132 0.27 -1.73 29.75
CA TYR A 132 -0.64 -2.67 29.08
C TYR A 132 0.02 -3.22 27.83
N ASP A 133 -0.09 -4.52 27.63
CA ASP A 133 0.58 -5.26 26.55
C ASP A 133 -0.17 -5.23 25.22
N SER A 134 -1.49 -5.12 25.24
CA SER A 134 -2.31 -4.99 24.02
C SER A 134 -3.71 -4.42 24.32
N LEU A 135 -4.29 -3.81 23.30
CA LEU A 135 -5.63 -3.25 23.34
C LEU A 135 -6.68 -4.34 23.68
N ASN A 136 -6.56 -5.48 23.01
CA ASN A 136 -7.47 -6.59 23.23
C ASN A 136 -7.41 -7.12 24.67
N ASN A 137 -6.23 -7.27 25.24
CA ASN A 137 -6.04 -7.69 26.63
C ASN A 137 -6.63 -6.67 27.62
N LEU A 138 -6.36 -5.40 27.38
CA LEU A 138 -6.88 -4.32 28.23
C LEU A 138 -8.42 -4.35 28.24
N LEU A 139 -9.03 -4.33 27.09
CA LEU A 139 -10.49 -4.24 26.99
C LEU A 139 -11.19 -5.52 27.48
N SER A 140 -10.69 -6.71 27.10
CA SER A 140 -11.34 -7.97 27.48
C SER A 140 -11.21 -8.32 28.96
N ARG A 141 -10.09 -7.93 29.61
CA ARG A 141 -9.84 -8.32 31.00
C ARG A 141 -10.25 -7.27 32.02
N TYR A 142 -10.14 -6.00 31.68
CA TYR A 142 -10.21 -4.95 32.68
C TYR A 142 -11.46 -4.06 32.58
N THR A 143 -12.23 -4.10 31.50
CA THR A 143 -13.48 -3.33 31.40
C THR A 143 -14.48 -3.68 32.52
N ALA A 144 -14.57 -4.96 32.88
CA ALA A 144 -15.40 -5.43 34.00
C ALA A 144 -14.58 -5.72 35.28
N SER A 145 -13.40 -5.15 35.43
CA SER A 145 -12.55 -5.36 36.60
C SER A 145 -13.19 -4.81 37.88
N THR A 146 -13.07 -5.56 38.96
CA THR A 146 -13.46 -5.10 40.30
C THR A 146 -12.49 -4.10 40.92
N VAL A 147 -11.29 -3.93 40.32
CA VAL A 147 -10.32 -2.92 40.69
C VAL A 147 -10.68 -1.61 39.99
N PRO A 148 -11.10 -0.56 40.74
CA PRO A 148 -11.66 0.67 40.15
C PRO A 148 -10.71 1.34 39.15
N LYS A 149 -9.41 1.36 39.44
CA LYS A 149 -8.39 1.93 38.56
C LYS A 149 -8.39 1.22 37.19
N PHE A 150 -8.30 -0.10 37.17
CA PHE A 150 -8.20 -0.86 35.92
C PHE A 150 -9.48 -0.76 35.08
N SER A 151 -10.64 -0.79 35.74
CA SER A 151 -11.92 -0.60 35.08
C SER A 151 -12.05 0.81 34.48
N ALA A 152 -11.64 1.85 35.20
CA ALA A 152 -11.66 3.23 34.71
C ALA A 152 -10.74 3.42 33.51
N GLU A 153 -9.52 2.90 33.55
CA GLU A 153 -8.55 2.98 32.43
C GLU A 153 -9.05 2.21 31.20
N ALA A 154 -9.59 1.00 31.38
CA ALA A 154 -10.14 0.23 30.25
C ALA A 154 -11.35 0.90 29.61
N ASN A 155 -12.28 1.44 30.39
CA ASN A 155 -13.44 2.17 29.87
C ASN A 155 -13.03 3.47 29.18
N HIS A 156 -12.02 4.15 29.68
CA HIS A 156 -11.46 5.33 29.01
C HIS A 156 -10.87 4.98 27.63
N VAL A 157 -10.07 3.92 27.57
CA VAL A 157 -9.48 3.45 26.29
C VAL A 157 -10.57 2.98 25.33
N GLN A 158 -11.62 2.32 25.80
CA GLN A 158 -12.78 2.00 24.96
C GLN A 158 -13.39 3.27 24.35
N SER A 159 -13.56 4.32 25.15
CA SER A 159 -14.10 5.59 24.65
C SER A 159 -13.17 6.26 23.63
N LEU A 160 -11.84 6.16 23.81
CA LEU A 160 -10.85 6.65 22.84
C LEU A 160 -10.93 5.85 21.53
N LEU A 161 -11.07 4.53 21.61
CA LEU A 161 -11.21 3.66 20.45
C LEU A 161 -12.50 3.98 19.66
N ASP A 162 -13.63 4.14 20.35
CA ASP A 162 -14.89 4.48 19.71
C ASP A 162 -14.82 5.85 19.02
N ALA A 163 -14.23 6.84 19.69
CA ALA A 163 -14.00 8.17 19.10
C ALA A 163 -13.03 8.12 17.91
N LEU A 164 -12.02 7.28 17.95
CA LEU A 164 -11.11 7.04 16.85
C LEU A 164 -11.85 6.48 15.63
N TRP A 165 -12.66 5.46 15.82
CA TRP A 165 -13.46 4.85 14.76
C TRP A 165 -14.44 5.84 14.13
N VAL A 166 -15.12 6.64 14.93
CA VAL A 166 -16.03 7.69 14.42
C VAL A 166 -15.28 8.67 13.51
N ARG A 167 -14.08 9.12 13.93
CA ARG A 167 -13.25 10.04 13.12
C ARG A 167 -12.77 9.40 11.82
N LEU A 168 -12.29 8.16 11.88
CA LEU A 168 -11.81 7.43 10.70
C LEU A 168 -12.94 7.17 9.70
N LEU A 169 -14.10 6.73 10.17
CA LEU A 169 -15.27 6.49 9.31
C LEU A 169 -15.76 7.77 8.65
N ALA A 170 -15.80 8.89 9.39
CA ALA A 170 -16.14 10.20 8.82
C ALA A 170 -15.13 10.61 7.74
N TYR A 171 -13.83 10.46 8.02
CA TYR A 171 -12.76 10.76 7.07
C TYR A 171 -12.84 9.92 5.79
N TYR A 172 -13.09 8.61 5.93
CA TYR A 172 -13.31 7.73 4.77
C TYR A 172 -14.56 8.11 3.98
N GLY A 173 -15.63 8.52 4.66
CA GLY A 173 -16.83 9.05 4.01
C GLY A 173 -16.53 10.29 3.16
N GLU A 174 -15.72 11.21 3.67
CA GLU A 174 -15.30 12.42 2.94
C GLU A 174 -14.42 12.11 1.72
N ILE A 175 -13.52 11.12 1.84
CA ILE A 175 -12.70 10.65 0.72
C ILE A 175 -13.60 10.01 -0.36
N ASN A 176 -14.50 9.13 0.04
CA ASN A 176 -15.42 8.46 -0.87
C ASN A 176 -16.37 9.43 -1.58
N ALA A 177 -16.75 10.51 -0.91
CA ALA A 177 -17.56 11.58 -1.49
C ALA A 177 -16.74 12.55 -2.38
N GLY A 178 -15.42 12.37 -2.48
CA GLY A 178 -14.53 13.26 -3.23
C GLY A 178 -14.32 14.63 -2.58
N VAL A 179 -14.69 14.79 -1.29
CA VAL A 179 -14.51 16.03 -0.53
C VAL A 179 -13.07 16.18 -0.07
N LYS A 180 -12.41 15.06 0.25
CA LYS A 180 -10.99 15.03 0.61
C LYS A 180 -10.18 14.13 -0.31
N PRO A 181 -8.91 14.45 -0.57
CA PRO A 181 -8.01 13.57 -1.29
C PRO A 181 -7.67 12.34 -0.43
N ILE A 182 -7.21 11.27 -1.09
CA ILE A 182 -6.56 10.16 -0.39
C ILE A 182 -5.30 10.69 0.30
N PRO A 183 -5.06 10.32 1.57
CA PRO A 183 -3.87 10.76 2.28
C PRO A 183 -2.60 10.33 1.55
N GLY A 184 -1.69 11.27 1.38
CA GLY A 184 -0.38 11.03 0.76
C GLY A 184 0.67 10.54 1.75
N SER A 185 0.38 10.59 3.06
CA SER A 185 1.32 10.23 4.11
C SER A 185 0.60 9.79 5.39
N LEU A 186 1.32 9.09 6.26
CA LEU A 186 0.83 8.76 7.61
C LEU A 186 0.64 10.00 8.49
N ALA A 187 1.37 11.08 8.24
CA ALA A 187 1.21 12.34 8.97
C ALA A 187 -0.19 12.96 8.77
N GLU A 188 -0.80 12.77 7.61
CA GLU A 188 -2.17 13.20 7.36
C GLU A 188 -3.19 12.37 8.15
N ILE A 189 -2.90 11.08 8.34
CA ILE A 189 -3.70 10.21 9.20
C ILE A 189 -3.52 10.60 10.68
N ASP A 190 -2.35 11.03 11.10
CA ASP A 190 -2.11 11.52 12.47
C ASP A 190 -3.03 12.69 12.83
N VAL A 191 -3.27 13.59 11.88
CA VAL A 191 -4.21 14.71 12.08
C VAL A 191 -5.64 14.21 12.33
N VAL A 192 -6.04 13.13 11.66
CA VAL A 192 -7.37 12.51 11.84
C VAL A 192 -7.46 11.76 13.16
N ILE A 193 -6.42 11.01 13.51
CA ILE A 193 -6.32 10.26 14.77
C ILE A 193 -6.40 11.21 15.96
N GLY A 194 -5.66 12.31 15.88
CA GLY A 194 -5.48 13.23 16.99
C GLY A 194 -4.59 12.65 18.09
N GLU A 195 -4.48 13.39 19.19
CA GLU A 195 -3.69 12.97 20.35
C GLU A 195 -4.55 12.15 21.34
N PHE A 196 -3.92 11.14 21.93
CA PHE A 196 -4.50 10.39 23.01
C PHE A 196 -4.00 10.94 24.35
N SER A 197 -4.87 11.04 25.33
CA SER A 197 -4.55 11.51 26.67
C SER A 197 -5.29 10.67 27.71
N TRP A 198 -4.63 10.42 28.84
CA TRP A 198 -5.27 9.76 29.98
C TRP A 198 -6.17 10.72 30.78
N GLY A 199 -6.15 12.01 30.46
CA GLY A 199 -6.92 13.02 31.19
C GLY A 199 -6.62 12.99 32.68
N ASP A 200 -7.69 13.07 33.47
CA ASP A 200 -7.60 13.08 34.95
C ASP A 200 -7.50 11.67 35.57
N LEU A 201 -7.28 10.64 34.77
CA LEU A 201 -7.04 9.28 35.27
C LEU A 201 -5.59 9.19 35.81
N ALA A 202 -5.41 9.54 37.05
CA ALA A 202 -4.12 9.49 37.75
C ALA A 202 -3.74 8.06 38.16
#